data_98231336febe1364a0158f97f251cd20
#
_entry.id   98231336febe1364a0158f97f251cd20
#
_cell.length_a   1.000
_cell.length_b   1.000
_cell.length_c   1.000
_cell.angle_alpha   90.00
_cell.angle_beta   90.00
_cell.angle_gamma   90.00
#
_symmetry.space_group_name_H-M   'P 1'
#
loop_
_entity.id
_entity.type
_entity.pdbx_description
1 polymer ?
#
loop_
_entity_poly.entity_id
_entity_poly.type
_entity_poly.pdbx_seq_one_letter_code
_entity_poly.pdbx_strand_id
1 'polypeptide(L)'
;VGIRIDRWKKILLDNKTLSEICKSSDRFRFTVVAVLRDDESIVPTSDFKFREGDIAHFVLKSKHIDKLLDLLNIKSSEANNIMIIGGSKIGRTLAEQISQDYNVRLIDYNRPKAGHISTKLEETMVVYGDGTDVEFLKAENIEEIDSFIAVTENEKTNLISGMLANHLGAKQSIIHVVNTDYMPTIKEIGFGAVISKNLSTANSILRKLHSDISETSVETFYEIGLDAFELQPEEGSEITSKPLNKLNIP
;
A
#
# COMPACT_ATOMS: atom_id res chain seq x y z
N VAL A 1 8.05 0.03 -1.71
CA VAL A 1 6.86 0.84 -2.04
C VAL A 1 6.59 0.72 -3.52
N GLY A 2 5.40 0.21 -3.89
CA GLY A 2 4.92 0.20 -5.28
C GLY A 2 4.31 1.56 -5.64
N ILE A 3 4.71 2.13 -6.75
CA ILE A 3 4.20 3.43 -7.22
C ILE A 3 3.71 3.26 -8.66
N ARG A 4 2.41 3.55 -8.87
CA ARG A 4 1.80 3.54 -10.21
C ARG A 4 2.19 4.80 -10.99
N ILE A 5 2.58 4.61 -12.24
CA ILE A 5 3.14 5.66 -13.10
C ILE A 5 2.06 6.51 -13.81
N ASP A 6 0.81 6.12 -13.77
CA ASP A 6 -0.31 6.85 -14.41
C ASP A 6 -0.56 8.27 -13.88
N ARG A 7 -0.01 8.61 -12.69
CA ARG A 7 -0.06 9.95 -12.11
C ARG A 7 1.20 10.79 -12.33
N TRP A 8 2.18 10.27 -13.05
CA TRP A 8 3.41 10.98 -13.28
C TRP A 8 3.19 12.05 -14.35
N LYS A 9 3.30 13.29 -13.96
CA LYS A 9 3.33 14.35 -14.97
C LYS A 9 4.49 14.10 -15.92
N LYS A 10 4.22 14.17 -17.17
CA LYS A 10 4.98 13.96 -18.40
C LYS A 10 6.49 14.36 -18.41
N ILE A 11 6.98 15.03 -17.37
CA ILE A 11 8.26 15.77 -17.40
C ILE A 11 9.48 14.88 -17.05
N LEU A 12 9.34 13.81 -16.27
CA LEU A 12 10.49 13.03 -15.80
C LEU A 12 10.77 11.75 -16.57
N LEU A 13 9.78 11.21 -17.27
CA LEU A 13 9.89 9.90 -17.90
C LEU A 13 9.95 9.95 -19.42
N ASP A 14 9.69 11.08 -20.04
CA ASP A 14 9.69 11.20 -21.50
C ASP A 14 11.06 10.78 -22.04
N ASN A 15 11.14 9.51 -22.45
CA ASN A 15 12.29 8.91 -23.15
C ASN A 15 13.57 8.71 -22.30
N LYS A 16 13.57 8.94 -20.99
CA LYS A 16 14.73 8.71 -20.12
C LYS A 16 14.86 7.24 -19.74
N THR A 17 16.08 6.77 -19.68
CA THR A 17 16.41 5.46 -19.15
C THR A 17 16.43 5.46 -17.62
N LEU A 18 16.27 4.29 -17.01
CA LEU A 18 16.39 4.14 -15.56
C LEU A 18 17.75 4.68 -15.05
N SER A 19 18.83 4.46 -15.79
CA SER A 19 20.16 4.98 -15.47
C SER A 19 20.18 6.52 -15.41
N GLU A 20 19.53 7.20 -16.34
CA GLU A 20 19.45 8.67 -16.37
C GLU A 20 18.62 9.21 -15.19
N ILE A 21 17.54 8.53 -14.82
CA ILE A 21 16.72 8.89 -13.67
C ILE A 21 17.51 8.70 -12.37
N CYS A 22 18.21 7.59 -12.22
CA CYS A 22 19.07 7.34 -11.07
C CYS A 22 20.20 8.38 -10.93
N LYS A 23 20.81 8.81 -12.05
CA LYS A 23 21.84 9.85 -12.04
C LYS A 23 21.30 11.23 -11.66
N SER A 24 20.06 11.53 -11.98
CA SER A 24 19.43 12.80 -11.60
C SER A 24 19.10 12.89 -10.10
N SER A 25 19.24 11.80 -9.36
CA SER A 25 18.99 11.69 -7.91
C SER A 25 20.26 11.81 -7.06
N ASP A 26 21.17 12.71 -7.35
CA ASP A 26 22.49 12.87 -6.68
C ASP A 26 22.43 12.96 -5.14
N ARG A 27 21.26 13.16 -4.55
CA ARG A 27 21.08 13.38 -3.11
C ARG A 27 20.64 12.15 -2.32
N PHE A 28 20.22 11.05 -2.97
CA PHE A 28 19.80 9.82 -2.31
C PHE A 28 19.83 8.64 -3.27
N ARG A 29 19.88 7.42 -2.71
CA ARG A 29 19.92 6.20 -3.51
C ARG A 29 18.59 5.45 -3.39
N PHE A 30 18.10 4.97 -4.50
CA PHE A 30 16.99 4.03 -4.62
C PHE A 30 17.33 2.96 -5.67
N THR A 31 16.60 1.86 -5.61
CA THR A 31 16.67 0.79 -6.63
C THR A 31 15.26 0.49 -7.09
N VAL A 32 15.04 0.36 -8.39
CA VAL A 32 13.80 -0.18 -8.94
C VAL A 32 14.01 -1.68 -9.05
N VAL A 33 13.28 -2.44 -8.26
CA VAL A 33 13.44 -3.91 -8.19
C VAL A 33 12.56 -4.63 -9.18
N ALA A 34 11.41 -4.06 -9.50
CA ALA A 34 10.48 -4.62 -10.47
C ALA A 34 9.60 -3.53 -11.10
N VAL A 35 9.13 -3.81 -12.29
CA VAL A 35 8.09 -3.05 -12.98
C VAL A 35 7.02 -4.01 -13.46
N LEU A 36 5.78 -3.77 -13.06
CA LEU A 36 4.62 -4.49 -13.58
C LEU A 36 4.09 -3.70 -14.79
N ARG A 37 4.04 -4.35 -15.94
CA ARG A 37 3.52 -3.82 -17.21
C ARG A 37 2.62 -4.86 -17.84
N ASP A 38 1.37 -4.53 -18.12
CA ASP A 38 0.39 -5.43 -18.74
C ASP A 38 0.30 -6.80 -18.03
N ASP A 39 0.28 -6.78 -16.68
CA ASP A 39 0.33 -7.96 -15.78
C ASP A 39 1.61 -8.82 -15.86
N GLU A 40 2.63 -8.38 -16.59
CA GLU A 40 3.95 -9.03 -16.63
C GLU A 40 4.93 -8.31 -15.72
N SER A 41 5.66 -9.10 -14.92
CA SER A 41 6.70 -8.59 -14.03
C SER A 41 8.03 -8.56 -14.76
N ILE A 42 8.63 -7.36 -14.80
CA ILE A 42 9.90 -7.08 -15.47
C ILE A 42 10.92 -6.65 -14.42
N VAL A 43 12.09 -7.29 -14.40
CA VAL A 43 13.25 -6.78 -13.66
C VAL A 43 13.95 -5.75 -14.57
N PRO A 44 13.93 -4.45 -14.21
CA PRO A 44 14.39 -3.43 -15.13
C PRO A 44 15.92 -3.37 -15.19
N THR A 45 16.45 -3.27 -16.40
CA THR A 45 17.87 -3.00 -16.67
C THR A 45 18.15 -1.50 -16.68
N SER A 46 19.42 -1.11 -16.72
CA SER A 46 19.84 0.31 -16.70
C SER A 46 19.30 1.16 -17.86
N ASP A 47 18.99 0.52 -18.98
CA ASP A 47 18.44 1.11 -20.21
C ASP A 47 16.91 1.02 -20.30
N PHE A 48 16.26 0.45 -19.27
CA PHE A 48 14.82 0.32 -19.21
C PHE A 48 14.13 1.68 -19.29
N LYS A 49 13.10 1.78 -20.13
CA LYS A 49 12.25 2.97 -20.29
C LYS A 49 10.84 2.69 -19.78
N PHE A 50 10.40 3.55 -18.89
CA PHE A 50 9.05 3.47 -18.36
C PHE A 50 7.99 3.86 -19.40
N ARG A 51 6.78 3.34 -19.26
CA ARG A 51 5.59 3.69 -20.02
C ARG A 51 4.46 4.11 -19.08
N GLU A 52 3.51 4.82 -19.61
CA GLU A 52 2.25 5.09 -18.91
C GLU A 52 1.56 3.77 -18.59
N GLY A 53 1.03 3.65 -17.37
CA GLY A 53 0.41 2.42 -16.88
C GLY A 53 1.35 1.48 -16.12
N ASP A 54 2.67 1.63 -16.23
CA ASP A 54 3.61 0.83 -15.46
C ASP A 54 3.44 1.03 -13.95
N ILE A 55 3.62 -0.02 -13.17
CA ILE A 55 3.73 0.06 -11.70
C ILE A 55 5.16 -0.27 -11.33
N ALA A 56 5.91 0.71 -10.85
CA ALA A 56 7.30 0.52 -10.46
C ALA A 56 7.44 0.28 -8.95
N HIS A 57 8.21 -0.72 -8.58
CA HIS A 57 8.50 -1.07 -7.20
C HIS A 57 9.90 -0.58 -6.81
N PHE A 58 9.94 0.29 -5.80
CA PHE A 58 11.16 0.94 -5.34
C PHE A 58 11.61 0.39 -3.99
N VAL A 59 12.90 0.18 -3.84
CA VAL A 59 13.56 -0.08 -2.56
C VAL A 59 14.47 1.10 -2.23
N LEU A 60 14.25 1.70 -1.07
CA LEU A 60 15.01 2.84 -0.57
C LEU A 60 14.92 2.91 0.96
N LYS A 61 15.80 3.69 1.59
CA LYS A 61 15.69 3.97 3.04
C LYS A 61 14.45 4.82 3.30
N SER A 62 13.66 4.47 4.34
CA SER A 62 12.39 5.15 4.68
C SER A 62 12.51 6.67 4.74
N LYS A 63 13.59 7.21 5.30
CA LYS A 63 13.87 8.66 5.35
C LYS A 63 14.03 9.35 3.99
N HIS A 64 14.03 8.60 2.91
CA HIS A 64 14.17 9.13 1.54
C HIS A 64 12.87 9.02 0.73
N ILE A 65 11.77 8.55 1.33
CA ILE A 65 10.48 8.39 0.64
C ILE A 65 10.02 9.75 0.09
N ASP A 66 10.02 10.80 0.92
CA ASP A 66 9.58 12.13 0.49
C ASP A 66 10.42 12.67 -0.68
N LYS A 67 11.75 12.42 -0.65
CA LYS A 67 12.64 12.81 -1.75
C LYS A 67 12.36 12.05 -3.05
N LEU A 68 11.95 10.78 -2.94
CA LEU A 68 11.51 10.01 -4.10
C LEU A 68 10.19 10.58 -4.64
N LEU A 69 9.22 10.85 -3.78
CA LEU A 69 7.94 11.44 -4.17
C LEU A 69 8.13 12.80 -4.83
N ASP A 70 9.00 13.65 -4.29
CA ASP A 70 9.38 14.94 -4.90
C ASP A 70 10.04 14.75 -6.28
N LEU A 71 11.00 13.81 -6.38
CA LEU A 71 11.66 13.48 -7.65
C LEU A 71 10.65 13.04 -8.70
N LEU A 72 9.63 12.30 -8.30
CA LEU A 72 8.55 11.81 -9.15
C LEU A 72 7.42 12.83 -9.34
N ASN A 73 7.57 14.02 -8.76
CA ASN A 73 6.56 15.09 -8.74
C ASN A 73 5.19 14.60 -8.22
N ILE A 74 5.22 13.62 -7.32
CA ILE A 74 4.05 13.10 -6.61
C ILE A 74 3.92 13.94 -5.35
N LYS A 75 2.89 14.78 -5.31
CA LYS A 75 2.57 15.47 -4.06
C LYS A 75 2.12 14.42 -3.05
N SER A 76 2.88 14.23 -1.99
CA SER A 76 2.40 13.63 -0.77
C SER A 76 1.28 14.54 -0.24
N SER A 77 0.04 14.19 -0.48
CA SER A 77 -1.02 14.76 0.34
C SER A 77 -0.92 14.03 1.67
N GLU A 78 -0.46 14.72 2.70
CA GLU A 78 -0.60 14.19 4.06
C GLU A 78 -2.08 13.86 4.25
N ALA A 79 -2.39 12.57 4.44
CA ALA A 79 -3.73 12.18 4.80
C ALA A 79 -3.95 12.72 6.22
N ASN A 80 -5.00 13.52 6.40
CA ASN A 80 -5.36 14.05 7.72
C ASN A 80 -6.67 13.44 8.21
N ASN A 81 -7.63 13.24 7.32
CA ASN A 81 -8.97 12.78 7.66
C ASN A 81 -9.15 11.32 7.23
N ILE A 82 -9.34 10.44 8.18
CA ILE A 82 -9.50 9.00 7.94
C ILE A 82 -10.88 8.55 8.41
N MET A 83 -11.61 7.87 7.54
CA MET A 83 -12.88 7.24 7.87
C MET A 83 -12.74 5.73 7.84
N ILE A 84 -13.05 5.07 8.96
CA ILE A 84 -12.98 3.61 9.11
C ILE A 84 -14.40 3.06 9.22
N ILE A 85 -14.78 2.14 8.33
CA ILE A 85 -16.06 1.43 8.41
C ILE A 85 -15.84 0.06 9.02
N GLY A 86 -16.47 -0.16 10.17
CA GLY A 86 -16.45 -1.41 10.94
C GLY A 86 -15.64 -1.32 12.22
N GLY A 87 -16.33 -1.31 13.36
CA GLY A 87 -15.77 -1.42 14.70
C GLY A 87 -15.35 -2.86 15.05
N SER A 88 -14.90 -3.65 14.09
CA SER A 88 -14.28 -4.96 14.28
C SER A 88 -12.98 -4.83 15.09
N LYS A 89 -12.36 -5.95 15.47
CA LYS A 89 -11.05 -5.89 16.14
C LYS A 89 -10.02 -5.12 15.29
N ILE A 90 -10.03 -5.33 13.97
CA ILE A 90 -9.13 -4.63 13.05
C ILE A 90 -9.39 -3.12 13.08
N GLY A 91 -10.64 -2.69 12.88
CA GLY A 91 -10.99 -1.27 12.83
C GLY A 91 -10.66 -0.54 14.13
N ARG A 92 -10.96 -1.14 15.29
CA ARG A 92 -10.61 -0.55 16.60
C ARG A 92 -9.11 -0.45 16.83
N THR A 93 -8.37 -1.53 16.57
CA THR A 93 -6.91 -1.52 16.73
C THR A 93 -6.26 -0.50 15.79
N LEU A 94 -6.74 -0.40 14.55
CA LEU A 94 -6.25 0.60 13.61
C LEU A 94 -6.54 2.02 14.11
N ALA A 95 -7.79 2.31 14.50
CA ALA A 95 -8.19 3.61 15.04
C ALA A 95 -7.31 4.02 16.23
N GLU A 96 -7.10 3.10 17.18
CA GLU A 96 -6.26 3.33 18.35
C GLU A 96 -4.80 3.68 17.99
N GLN A 97 -4.24 3.02 16.97
CA GLN A 97 -2.86 3.24 16.57
C GLN A 97 -2.61 4.55 15.83
N ILE A 98 -3.62 5.05 15.10
CA ILE A 98 -3.43 6.21 14.22
C ILE A 98 -4.12 7.49 14.71
N SER A 99 -4.95 7.44 15.74
CA SER A 99 -5.74 8.59 16.21
C SER A 99 -4.91 9.73 16.80
N GLN A 100 -3.66 9.48 17.17
CA GLN A 100 -2.76 10.54 17.63
C GLN A 100 -2.20 11.40 16.49
N ASP A 101 -2.09 10.82 15.29
CA ASP A 101 -1.49 11.48 14.13
C ASP A 101 -2.53 11.94 13.11
N TYR A 102 -3.76 11.41 13.17
CA TYR A 102 -4.82 11.62 12.18
C TYR A 102 -6.18 11.92 12.83
N ASN A 103 -7.02 12.67 12.14
CA ASN A 103 -8.43 12.83 12.49
C ASN A 103 -9.21 11.57 12.10
N VAL A 104 -9.46 10.69 13.06
CA VAL A 104 -10.06 9.38 12.80
C VAL A 104 -11.54 9.38 13.13
N ARG A 105 -12.36 8.98 12.16
CA ARG A 105 -13.78 8.71 12.34
C ARG A 105 -14.05 7.23 12.12
N LEU A 106 -14.57 6.53 13.15
CA LEU A 106 -14.91 5.11 13.08
C LEU A 106 -16.43 4.94 13.09
N ILE A 107 -16.94 4.25 12.07
CA ILE A 107 -18.37 4.03 11.86
C ILE A 107 -18.70 2.57 12.09
N ASP A 108 -19.73 2.27 12.89
CA ASP A 108 -20.26 0.92 13.04
C ASP A 108 -21.80 0.97 12.99
N TYR A 109 -22.40 0.03 12.26
CA TYR A 109 -23.86 -0.07 12.09
C TYR A 109 -24.58 -0.62 13.33
N ASN A 110 -23.85 -1.15 14.30
CA ASN A 110 -24.38 -1.66 15.55
C ASN A 110 -24.30 -0.58 16.64
N ARG A 111 -25.43 0.04 16.96
CA ARG A 111 -25.49 1.16 17.90
C ARG A 111 -24.92 0.85 19.30
N PRO A 112 -25.29 -0.27 19.96
CA PRO A 112 -24.69 -0.65 21.25
C PRO A 112 -23.18 -0.81 21.17
N LYS A 113 -22.66 -1.41 20.07
CA LYS A 113 -21.24 -1.62 19.85
C LYS A 113 -20.50 -0.29 19.63
N ALA A 114 -21.06 0.61 18.81
CA ALA A 114 -20.51 1.95 18.62
C ALA A 114 -20.41 2.70 19.95
N GLY A 115 -21.48 2.69 20.77
CA GLY A 115 -21.47 3.27 22.10
C GLY A 115 -20.41 2.68 23.02
N HIS A 116 -20.19 1.36 23.00
CA HIS A 116 -19.13 0.73 23.78
C HIS A 116 -17.71 1.10 23.26
N ILE A 117 -17.54 1.23 21.95
CA ILE A 117 -16.26 1.62 21.36
C ILE A 117 -15.92 3.06 21.71
N SER A 118 -16.89 3.97 21.67
CA SER A 118 -16.68 5.39 21.98
C SER A 118 -16.20 5.63 23.43
N THR A 119 -16.51 4.72 24.35
CA THR A 119 -16.01 4.81 25.74
C THR A 119 -14.55 4.36 25.89
N LYS A 120 -13.96 3.75 24.85
CA LYS A 120 -12.60 3.21 24.88
C LYS A 120 -11.61 3.95 24.01
N LEU A 121 -12.08 4.59 22.94
CA LEU A 121 -11.26 5.32 21.97
C LEU A 121 -11.51 6.82 22.14
N GLU A 122 -10.76 7.46 23.06
CA GLU A 122 -10.95 8.87 23.42
C GLU A 122 -10.60 9.81 22.27
N GLU A 123 -9.56 9.49 21.49
CA GLU A 123 -9.06 10.31 20.38
C GLU A 123 -9.73 9.99 19.03
N THR A 124 -10.75 9.11 19.02
CA THR A 124 -11.44 8.70 17.80
C THR A 124 -12.90 9.11 17.85
N MET A 125 -13.39 9.79 16.83
CA MET A 125 -14.82 10.07 16.70
C MET A 125 -15.55 8.80 16.28
N VAL A 126 -16.34 8.22 17.20
CA VAL A 126 -17.12 7.00 16.90
C VAL A 126 -18.56 7.36 16.57
N VAL A 127 -19.03 6.93 15.40
CA VAL A 127 -20.36 7.26 14.87
C VAL A 127 -21.15 5.98 14.61
N TYR A 128 -22.42 5.98 15.01
CA TYR A 128 -23.37 4.96 14.61
C TYR A 128 -23.91 5.26 13.21
N GLY A 129 -23.74 4.34 12.27
CA GLY A 129 -24.23 4.52 10.90
C GLY A 129 -23.93 3.33 9.99
N ASP A 130 -24.54 3.37 8.81
CA ASP A 130 -24.32 2.36 7.77
C ASP A 130 -23.37 2.91 6.70
N GLY A 131 -22.19 2.30 6.58
CA GLY A 131 -21.19 2.68 5.58
C GLY A 131 -21.59 2.39 4.13
N THR A 132 -22.76 1.79 3.89
CA THR A 132 -23.33 1.58 2.56
C THR A 132 -24.49 2.54 2.25
N ASP A 133 -24.84 3.43 3.17
CA ASP A 133 -25.85 4.45 2.98
C ASP A 133 -25.21 5.72 2.40
N VAL A 134 -25.62 6.07 1.18
CA VAL A 134 -25.10 7.24 0.44
C VAL A 134 -25.39 8.56 1.16
N GLU A 135 -26.58 8.71 1.69
CA GLU A 135 -26.98 9.97 2.36
C GLU A 135 -26.25 10.13 3.70
N PHE A 136 -26.03 9.01 4.41
CA PHE A 136 -25.19 9.00 5.60
C PHE A 136 -23.75 9.39 5.28
N LEU A 137 -23.13 8.78 4.26
CA LEU A 137 -21.74 9.10 3.86
C LEU A 137 -21.58 10.57 3.46
N LYS A 138 -22.55 11.13 2.74
CA LYS A 138 -22.57 12.57 2.40
C LYS A 138 -22.71 13.45 3.65
N ALA A 139 -23.60 13.09 4.58
CA ALA A 139 -23.77 13.81 5.84
C ALA A 139 -22.50 13.80 6.70
N GLU A 140 -21.67 12.77 6.54
CA GLU A 140 -20.38 12.62 7.19
C GLU A 140 -19.21 13.25 6.38
N ASN A 141 -19.49 14.06 5.35
CA ASN A 141 -18.54 14.78 4.52
C ASN A 141 -17.49 13.85 3.87
N ILE A 142 -17.97 12.80 3.21
CA ILE A 142 -17.10 11.78 2.58
C ILE A 142 -16.10 12.39 1.57
N GLU A 143 -16.43 13.50 0.91
CA GLU A 143 -15.57 14.20 -0.04
C GLU A 143 -14.33 14.85 0.61
N GLU A 144 -14.36 15.08 1.92
CA GLU A 144 -13.22 15.61 2.69
C GLU A 144 -12.30 14.50 3.23
N ILE A 145 -12.67 13.23 3.01
CA ILE A 145 -11.93 12.09 3.52
C ILE A 145 -10.74 11.78 2.61
N ASP A 146 -9.55 11.80 3.20
CA ASP A 146 -8.31 11.46 2.51
C ASP A 146 -8.17 9.95 2.33
N SER A 147 -8.55 9.16 3.35
CA SER A 147 -8.48 7.70 3.29
C SER A 147 -9.73 7.06 3.90
N PHE A 148 -10.47 6.36 3.08
CA PHE A 148 -11.62 5.55 3.48
C PHE A 148 -11.20 4.09 3.64
N ILE A 149 -11.45 3.49 4.81
CA ILE A 149 -10.98 2.15 5.15
C ILE A 149 -12.15 1.27 5.54
N ALA A 150 -12.47 0.25 4.74
CA ALA A 150 -13.55 -0.68 5.02
C ALA A 150 -13.03 -2.02 5.54
N VAL A 151 -13.27 -2.29 6.83
CA VAL A 151 -12.75 -3.44 7.57
C VAL A 151 -13.83 -4.12 8.43
N THR A 152 -15.05 -4.15 7.91
CA THR A 152 -16.13 -4.93 8.54
C THR A 152 -15.87 -6.43 8.39
N GLU A 153 -16.67 -7.25 9.08
CA GLU A 153 -16.62 -8.71 8.95
C GLU A 153 -17.28 -9.20 7.64
N ASN A 154 -18.01 -8.34 6.95
CA ASN A 154 -18.70 -8.63 5.70
C ASN A 154 -17.96 -8.02 4.52
N GLU A 155 -17.30 -8.84 3.71
CA GLU A 155 -16.51 -8.36 2.56
C GLU A 155 -17.38 -7.68 1.47
N LYS A 156 -18.65 -8.08 1.30
CA LYS A 156 -19.55 -7.41 0.36
C LYS A 156 -19.85 -5.98 0.80
N THR A 157 -20.04 -5.78 2.11
CA THR A 157 -20.16 -4.44 2.70
C THR A 157 -18.89 -3.64 2.45
N ASN A 158 -17.70 -4.23 2.64
CA ASN A 158 -16.42 -3.55 2.41
C ASN A 158 -16.27 -3.13 0.94
N LEU A 159 -16.62 -4.01 0.00
CA LEU A 159 -16.59 -3.70 -1.42
C LEU A 159 -17.55 -2.57 -1.79
N ILE A 160 -18.82 -2.68 -1.38
CA ILE A 160 -19.85 -1.67 -1.71
C ILE A 160 -19.51 -0.32 -1.10
N SER A 161 -19.16 -0.28 0.20
CA SER A 161 -18.81 0.97 0.86
C SER A 161 -17.57 1.63 0.27
N GLY A 162 -16.55 0.85 -0.11
CA GLY A 162 -15.36 1.35 -0.79
C GLY A 162 -15.67 1.92 -2.19
N MET A 163 -16.53 1.25 -2.97
CA MET A 163 -16.99 1.77 -4.27
C MET A 163 -17.76 3.08 -4.12
N LEU A 164 -18.67 3.15 -3.14
CA LEU A 164 -19.42 4.37 -2.84
C LEU A 164 -18.48 5.50 -2.41
N ALA A 165 -17.52 5.21 -1.54
CA ALA A 165 -16.55 6.20 -1.09
C ALA A 165 -15.75 6.80 -2.26
N ASN A 166 -15.25 5.97 -3.18
CA ASN A 166 -14.56 6.44 -4.38
C ASN A 166 -15.48 7.30 -5.25
N HIS A 167 -16.74 6.86 -5.46
CA HIS A 167 -17.71 7.58 -6.28
C HIS A 167 -18.11 8.93 -5.67
N LEU A 168 -18.18 8.99 -4.34
CA LEU A 168 -18.57 10.20 -3.59
C LEU A 168 -17.41 11.16 -3.32
N GLY A 169 -16.19 10.83 -3.77
CA GLY A 169 -15.07 11.76 -3.77
C GLY A 169 -14.01 11.54 -2.69
N ALA A 170 -14.06 10.46 -1.91
CA ALA A 170 -12.93 10.11 -1.06
C ALA A 170 -11.66 9.95 -1.90
N LYS A 171 -10.51 10.49 -1.43
CA LYS A 171 -9.28 10.52 -2.24
C LYS A 171 -8.70 9.14 -2.51
N GLN A 172 -8.83 8.22 -1.56
CA GLN A 172 -8.50 6.81 -1.73
C GLN A 172 -9.38 5.93 -0.85
N SER A 173 -9.55 4.67 -1.26
CA SER A 173 -10.22 3.67 -0.44
C SER A 173 -9.35 2.43 -0.27
N ILE A 174 -9.36 1.89 0.93
CA ILE A 174 -8.67 0.64 1.30
C ILE A 174 -9.74 -0.33 1.78
N ILE A 175 -9.78 -1.52 1.20
CA ILE A 175 -10.80 -2.50 1.54
C ILE A 175 -10.20 -3.82 2.02
N HIS A 176 -10.83 -4.42 3.00
CA HIS A 176 -10.53 -5.77 3.46
C HIS A 176 -11.40 -6.78 2.73
N VAL A 177 -10.75 -7.80 2.16
CA VAL A 177 -11.40 -8.95 1.51
C VAL A 177 -10.94 -10.25 2.14
N VAL A 178 -11.80 -11.25 2.12
CA VAL A 178 -11.51 -12.60 2.60
C VAL A 178 -11.22 -13.53 1.42
N ASN A 179 -12.05 -13.46 0.38
CA ASN A 179 -11.87 -14.27 -0.81
C ASN A 179 -10.91 -13.60 -1.80
N THR A 180 -9.76 -14.23 -1.99
CA THR A 180 -8.72 -13.76 -2.90
C THR A 180 -9.06 -13.90 -4.39
N ASP A 181 -10.06 -14.73 -4.73
CA ASP A 181 -10.52 -14.89 -6.12
C ASP A 181 -11.11 -13.60 -6.71
N TYR A 182 -11.54 -12.67 -5.85
CA TYR A 182 -12.03 -11.36 -6.28
C TYR A 182 -10.91 -10.36 -6.61
N MET A 183 -9.66 -10.64 -6.23
CA MET A 183 -8.55 -9.70 -6.37
C MET A 183 -8.33 -9.17 -7.80
N PRO A 184 -8.40 -10.00 -8.87
CA PRO A 184 -8.26 -9.50 -10.24
C PRO A 184 -9.32 -8.46 -10.59
N THR A 185 -10.60 -8.79 -10.34
CA THR A 185 -11.73 -7.88 -10.61
C THR A 185 -11.68 -6.61 -9.77
N ILE A 186 -11.28 -6.73 -8.50
CA ILE A 186 -11.18 -5.60 -7.57
C ILE A 186 -10.10 -4.61 -8.02
N LYS A 187 -8.99 -5.08 -8.58
CA LYS A 187 -7.93 -4.23 -9.13
C LYS A 187 -8.44 -3.30 -10.24
N GLU A 188 -9.34 -3.80 -11.09
CA GLU A 188 -9.94 -3.02 -12.17
C GLU A 188 -10.87 -1.90 -11.68
N ILE A 189 -11.45 -2.05 -10.48
CA ILE A 189 -12.36 -1.05 -9.88
C ILE A 189 -11.61 0.22 -9.43
N GLY A 190 -10.30 0.13 -9.20
CA GLY A 190 -9.47 1.30 -8.88
C GLY A 190 -9.46 1.68 -7.41
N PHE A 191 -9.54 0.71 -6.50
CA PHE A 191 -9.27 0.95 -5.08
C PHE A 191 -7.82 1.36 -4.85
N GLY A 192 -7.58 2.18 -3.82
CA GLY A 192 -6.23 2.57 -3.40
C GLY A 192 -5.40 1.38 -2.92
N ALA A 193 -6.01 0.47 -2.13
CA ALA A 193 -5.41 -0.79 -1.74
C ALA A 193 -6.47 -1.84 -1.41
N VAL A 194 -6.11 -3.12 -1.58
CA VAL A 194 -6.92 -4.28 -1.18
C VAL A 194 -6.10 -5.14 -0.25
N ILE A 195 -6.64 -5.43 0.93
CA ILE A 195 -5.94 -6.17 1.98
C ILE A 195 -6.67 -7.47 2.25
N SER A 196 -5.94 -8.59 2.20
CA SER A 196 -6.43 -9.89 2.66
C SER A 196 -5.75 -10.28 3.97
N LYS A 197 -6.53 -10.46 5.03
CA LYS A 197 -6.03 -10.92 6.33
C LYS A 197 -5.32 -12.26 6.21
N ASN A 198 -5.86 -13.19 5.42
CA ASN A 198 -5.29 -14.52 5.25
C ASN A 198 -3.92 -14.46 4.60
N LEU A 199 -3.78 -13.70 3.50
CA LEU A 199 -2.48 -13.51 2.83
C LEU A 199 -1.49 -12.77 3.73
N SER A 200 -1.91 -11.69 4.38
CA SER A 200 -1.05 -10.93 5.30
C SER A 200 -0.54 -11.80 6.46
N THR A 201 -1.40 -12.68 7.01
CA THR A 201 -1.02 -13.62 8.07
C THR A 201 -0.06 -14.68 7.54
N ALA A 202 -0.38 -15.33 6.41
CA ALA A 202 0.47 -16.34 5.80
C ALA A 202 1.87 -15.78 5.51
N ASN A 203 1.94 -14.57 4.95
CA ASN A 203 3.20 -13.89 4.68
C ASN A 203 4.00 -13.59 5.95
N SER A 204 3.31 -13.18 7.01
CA SER A 204 3.97 -12.92 8.29
C SER A 204 4.54 -14.19 8.90
N ILE A 205 3.86 -15.32 8.74
CA ILE A 205 4.35 -16.64 9.17
C ILE A 205 5.55 -17.08 8.31
N LEU A 206 5.43 -16.96 6.99
CA LEU A 206 6.53 -17.33 6.07
C LEU A 206 7.78 -16.50 6.37
N ARG A 207 7.64 -15.18 6.52
CA ARG A 207 8.77 -14.34 6.93
C ARG A 207 9.44 -14.84 8.22
N LYS A 208 8.63 -15.20 9.22
CA LYS A 208 9.17 -15.70 10.49
C LYS A 208 9.89 -17.04 10.34
N LEU A 209 9.31 -17.96 9.58
CA LEU A 209 9.94 -19.26 9.29
C LEU A 209 11.28 -19.10 8.56
N HIS A 210 11.34 -18.20 7.59
CA HIS A 210 12.58 -17.93 6.86
C HIS A 210 13.62 -17.18 7.69
N SER A 211 13.21 -16.26 8.55
CA SER A 211 14.15 -15.52 9.43
C SER A 211 14.82 -16.41 10.47
N ASP A 212 14.17 -17.47 10.92
CA ASP A 212 14.74 -18.40 11.91
C ASP A 212 15.75 -19.38 11.28
N ILE A 213 15.76 -19.53 9.94
CA ILE A 213 16.68 -20.42 9.21
C ILE A 213 17.99 -19.73 8.84
N SER A 214 17.98 -18.39 8.65
CA SER A 214 19.17 -17.64 8.19
C SER A 214 18.98 -16.16 8.42
N GLU A 215 19.10 -15.54 9.49
CA GLU A 215 19.02 -14.06 9.67
C GLU A 215 18.47 -13.25 8.45
N THR A 216 17.61 -13.90 7.66
CA THR A 216 17.15 -13.50 6.31
C THR A 216 15.77 -12.91 6.44
N SER A 217 15.59 -11.69 5.99
CA SER A 217 14.24 -11.15 5.80
C SER A 217 13.76 -11.47 4.38
N VAL A 218 12.55 -12.02 4.29
CA VAL A 218 11.89 -12.30 3.00
C VAL A 218 10.68 -11.39 2.88
N GLU A 219 10.59 -10.65 1.80
CA GLU A 219 9.43 -9.86 1.46
C GLU A 219 8.84 -10.35 0.15
N THR A 220 7.65 -10.94 0.21
CA THR A 220 6.96 -11.45 -0.97
C THR A 220 6.06 -10.38 -1.53
N PHE A 221 6.31 -9.99 -2.77
CA PHE A 221 5.48 -9.06 -3.53
C PHE A 221 4.47 -9.85 -4.36
N TYR A 222 3.38 -10.30 -3.71
CA TYR A 222 2.35 -11.13 -4.38
C TYR A 222 1.77 -10.51 -5.64
N GLU A 223 1.66 -9.18 -5.66
CA GLU A 223 1.08 -8.47 -6.79
C GLU A 223 1.89 -8.62 -8.07
N ILE A 224 3.18 -8.90 -7.94
CA ILE A 224 4.11 -9.00 -9.07
C ILE A 224 4.78 -10.36 -9.18
N GLY A 225 4.41 -11.33 -8.32
CA GLY A 225 4.97 -12.68 -8.36
C GLY A 225 6.49 -12.75 -8.12
N LEU A 226 7.03 -11.80 -7.34
CA LEU A 226 8.45 -11.74 -7.00
C LEU A 226 8.65 -11.85 -5.49
N ASP A 227 9.72 -12.52 -5.11
CA ASP A 227 10.21 -12.59 -3.75
C ASP A 227 11.50 -11.77 -3.61
N ALA A 228 11.58 -10.92 -2.60
CA ALA A 228 12.83 -10.25 -2.23
C ALA A 228 13.43 -10.94 -1.01
N PHE A 229 14.68 -11.34 -1.13
CA PHE A 229 15.45 -11.95 -0.06
C PHE A 229 16.55 -11.00 0.40
N GLU A 230 16.62 -10.73 1.69
CA GLU A 230 17.79 -10.11 2.31
C GLU A 230 18.66 -11.21 2.87
N LEU A 231 19.85 -11.39 2.30
CA LEU A 231 20.80 -12.41 2.68
C LEU A 231 22.06 -11.75 3.23
N GLN A 232 22.54 -12.24 4.36
CA GLN A 232 23.88 -11.91 4.84
C GLN A 232 24.85 -12.99 4.32
N PRO A 233 25.70 -12.66 3.33
CA PRO A 233 26.62 -13.65 2.78
C PRO A 233 27.72 -13.99 3.78
N GLU A 234 28.12 -15.24 3.84
CA GLU A 234 29.26 -15.68 4.62
C GLU A 234 30.57 -15.12 4.07
N GLU A 235 31.54 -14.87 4.95
CA GLU A 235 32.87 -14.40 4.57
C GLU A 235 33.56 -15.47 3.69
N GLY A 236 34.03 -15.06 2.51
CA GLY A 236 34.65 -15.98 1.53
C GLY A 236 33.67 -16.64 0.56
N SER A 237 32.36 -16.36 0.65
CA SER A 237 31.39 -16.85 -0.34
C SER A 237 31.65 -16.25 -1.74
N GLU A 238 31.23 -16.93 -2.80
CA GLU A 238 31.44 -16.50 -4.17
C GLU A 238 30.84 -15.10 -4.44
N ILE A 239 29.71 -14.78 -3.79
CA ILE A 239 29.01 -13.49 -3.92
C ILE A 239 29.82 -12.31 -3.32
N THR A 240 30.74 -12.59 -2.37
CA THR A 240 31.62 -11.58 -1.77
C THR A 240 32.96 -11.44 -2.50
N SER A 241 33.26 -12.33 -3.45
CA SER A 241 34.55 -12.40 -4.14
C SER A 241 34.76 -11.27 -5.15
N LYS A 242 33.70 -10.71 -5.72
CA LYS A 242 33.74 -9.69 -6.77
C LYS A 242 32.57 -8.72 -6.62
N PRO A 243 32.67 -7.50 -7.20
CA PRO A 243 31.53 -6.60 -7.33
C PRO A 243 30.34 -7.29 -8.04
N LEU A 244 29.10 -7.02 -7.60
CA LEU A 244 27.88 -7.67 -8.13
C LEU A 244 27.77 -7.61 -9.66
N ASN A 245 28.16 -6.50 -10.27
CA ASN A 245 28.13 -6.33 -11.74
C ASN A 245 29.14 -7.20 -12.50
N LYS A 246 30.01 -7.95 -11.79
CA LYS A 246 30.98 -8.90 -12.35
C LYS A 246 30.68 -10.34 -11.96
N LEU A 247 29.63 -10.54 -11.17
CA LEU A 247 29.11 -11.86 -10.84
C LEU A 247 28.09 -12.26 -11.92
N ASN A 248 28.15 -13.53 -12.34
CA ASN A 248 27.14 -14.08 -13.25
C ASN A 248 25.98 -14.63 -12.40
N ILE A 249 25.20 -13.72 -11.80
CA ILE A 249 24.00 -14.07 -11.05
C ILE A 249 22.85 -14.12 -12.06
N PRO A 250 22.04 -15.21 -12.07
CA PRO A 250 20.94 -15.38 -13.01
C PRO A 250 19.86 -14.31 -12.85
#